data_e95df0d89f5714f1011d3ae65e45cba8
#
_entry.id   e95df0d89f5714f1011d3ae65e45cba8
#
_cell.length_a   1.000
_cell.length_b   1.000
_cell.length_c   1.000
_cell.angle_alpha   90.00
_cell.angle_beta   90.00
_cell.angle_gamma   90.00
#
_symmetry.space_group_name_H-M   'P 1'
#
loop_
_entity.id
_entity.type
_entity.pdbx_description
1 polymer ?
#
loop_
_entity_poly.entity_id
_entity_poly.type
_entity_poly.pdbx_seq_one_letter_code
_entity_poly.pdbx_strand_id
1 'polypeptide(L)'
;MNKPNKLHTALITGSTSGIGLELTRSLLAEGWQVIGLNRSPFPAEQGDIQRALRSGQLHWVQANLTNYESLKIALDQIKLQLDTIDVLFNNAGGSAAELRYSDQGHEMHFELQTIVPYIIYMELYDLIRRSTFKTVVNTSTSAFSMVRQFNLDILERPTEFKKLFGPYATSKLGLSLWTREAAEAAKSDGIRLLSVDPGGNNTLRGSKKSGLPFYIKPVMKLFFPPPSHGASLLYRAAFSQTNHESGTFLIKNKPTELRFKEQGPFILKRVHEIYEQEFLCSIPAGSGNQKSE
;
A
#
# COMPACT_ATOMS: atom_id res chain seq x y z
N MET A 1 11.55 -24.66 -28.68
CA MET A 1 11.93 -23.33 -28.22
C MET A 1 11.24 -23.12 -26.88
N ASN A 2 12.00 -23.17 -25.76
CA ASN A 2 11.45 -22.84 -24.44
C ASN A 2 11.06 -21.35 -24.48
N LYS A 3 9.77 -21.04 -24.23
CA LYS A 3 9.36 -19.65 -23.96
C LYS A 3 10.25 -19.13 -22.81
N PRO A 4 10.82 -17.92 -22.93
CA PRO A 4 11.57 -17.35 -21.82
C PRO A 4 10.66 -17.38 -20.60
N ASN A 5 11.20 -17.88 -19.49
CA ASN A 5 10.47 -17.93 -18.23
C ASN A 5 10.05 -16.49 -17.89
N LYS A 6 8.75 -16.17 -17.97
CA LYS A 6 8.24 -14.82 -17.74
C LYS A 6 8.58 -14.49 -16.28
N LEU A 7 9.38 -13.46 -16.07
CA LEU A 7 9.71 -12.98 -14.72
C LEU A 7 8.42 -12.54 -14.02
N HIS A 8 8.24 -12.98 -12.78
CA HIS A 8 7.16 -12.50 -11.94
C HIS A 8 7.40 -11.05 -11.56
N THR A 9 6.34 -10.25 -11.57
CA THR A 9 6.42 -8.82 -11.30
C THR A 9 5.69 -8.47 -10.01
N ALA A 10 6.38 -7.78 -9.11
CA ALA A 10 5.80 -7.21 -7.90
C ALA A 10 5.84 -5.68 -7.95
N LEU A 11 4.73 -5.03 -7.59
CA LEU A 11 4.68 -3.60 -7.38
C LEU A 11 4.60 -3.30 -5.88
N ILE A 12 5.48 -2.40 -5.41
CA ILE A 12 5.56 -2.03 -3.99
C ILE A 12 5.48 -0.52 -3.84
N THR A 13 4.48 -0.03 -3.11
CA THR A 13 4.46 1.38 -2.70
C THR A 13 5.30 1.60 -1.45
N GLY A 14 6.09 2.68 -1.40
CA GLY A 14 6.94 2.97 -0.24
C GLY A 14 8.12 2.01 -0.08
N SER A 15 8.75 1.59 -1.19
CA SER A 15 9.83 0.59 -1.24
C SER A 15 11.23 1.13 -0.95
N THR A 16 11.41 2.44 -0.71
CA THR A 16 12.74 3.05 -0.53
C THR A 16 13.32 2.95 0.88
N SER A 17 12.58 2.40 1.84
CA SER A 17 13.03 2.31 3.23
C SER A 17 12.16 1.38 4.07
N GLY A 18 12.67 0.99 5.24
CA GLY A 18 11.93 0.19 6.23
C GLY A 18 11.45 -1.13 5.64
N ILE A 19 10.20 -1.50 5.96
CA ILE A 19 9.60 -2.77 5.54
C ILE A 19 9.59 -2.91 4.01
N GLY A 20 9.22 -1.83 3.28
CA GLY A 20 9.15 -1.88 1.82
C GLY A 20 10.51 -2.13 1.17
N LEU A 21 11.60 -1.57 1.71
CA LEU A 21 12.95 -1.82 1.19
C LEU A 21 13.40 -3.27 1.44
N GLU A 22 13.14 -3.80 2.63
CA GLU A 22 13.47 -5.20 2.93
C GLU A 22 12.65 -6.19 2.11
N LEU A 23 11.36 -5.88 1.85
CA LEU A 23 10.51 -6.66 0.96
C LEU A 23 11.04 -6.62 -0.48
N THR A 24 11.48 -5.44 -0.96
CA THR A 24 12.13 -5.28 -2.26
C THR A 24 13.35 -6.18 -2.36
N ARG A 25 14.24 -6.19 -1.34
CA ARG A 25 15.41 -7.07 -1.32
C ARG A 25 15.06 -8.56 -1.39
N SER A 26 14.06 -8.97 -0.61
CA SER A 26 13.62 -10.37 -0.60
C SER A 26 13.15 -10.82 -1.97
N LEU A 27 12.33 -10.02 -2.65
CA LEU A 27 11.82 -10.34 -3.98
C LEU A 27 12.91 -10.32 -5.06
N LEU A 28 13.82 -9.34 -5.02
CA LEU A 28 14.96 -9.29 -5.94
C LEU A 28 15.88 -10.52 -5.79
N ALA A 29 16.12 -10.97 -4.56
CA ALA A 29 16.94 -12.16 -4.29
C ALA A 29 16.32 -13.45 -4.85
N GLU A 30 15.01 -13.50 -5.02
CA GLU A 30 14.28 -14.62 -5.63
C GLU A 30 14.06 -14.47 -7.13
N GLY A 31 14.67 -13.47 -7.75
CA GLY A 31 14.63 -13.28 -9.20
C GLY A 31 13.38 -12.54 -9.71
N TRP A 32 12.58 -11.94 -8.83
CA TRP A 32 11.42 -11.12 -9.24
C TRP A 32 11.85 -9.83 -9.90
N GLN A 33 11.07 -9.36 -10.86
CA GLN A 33 11.07 -7.96 -11.28
C GLN A 33 10.29 -7.15 -10.25
N VAL A 34 10.86 -6.05 -9.78
CA VAL A 34 10.22 -5.20 -8.77
C VAL A 34 10.02 -3.79 -9.32
N ILE A 35 8.79 -3.28 -9.17
CA ILE A 35 8.45 -1.89 -9.46
C ILE A 35 8.27 -1.16 -8.13
N GLY A 36 9.12 -0.20 -7.86
CA GLY A 36 9.01 0.65 -6.68
C GLY A 36 8.28 1.95 -7.00
N LEU A 37 7.05 2.11 -6.51
CA LEU A 37 6.26 3.34 -6.65
C LEU A 37 6.49 4.23 -5.43
N ASN A 38 7.30 5.29 -5.58
CA ASN A 38 7.83 6.07 -4.47
C ASN A 38 8.00 7.55 -4.82
N ARG A 39 7.86 8.42 -3.79
CA ARG A 39 8.14 9.85 -3.92
C ARG A 39 9.63 10.16 -4.08
N SER A 40 10.48 9.43 -3.39
CA SER A 40 11.93 9.65 -3.37
C SER A 40 12.66 8.49 -4.05
N PRO A 41 13.84 8.73 -4.64
CA PRO A 41 14.66 7.67 -5.21
C PRO A 41 15.12 6.68 -4.15
N PHE A 42 15.56 5.52 -4.60
CA PHE A 42 16.22 4.54 -3.73
C PHE A 42 17.56 5.07 -3.20
N PRO A 43 17.93 4.69 -1.97
CA PRO A 43 19.19 5.14 -1.37
C PRO A 43 20.41 4.77 -2.22
N ALA A 44 21.27 5.75 -2.49
CA ALA A 44 22.45 5.57 -3.35
C ALA A 44 23.52 4.66 -2.71
N GLU A 45 23.56 4.64 -1.38
CA GLU A 45 24.52 3.85 -0.59
C GLU A 45 24.21 2.33 -0.54
N GLN A 46 23.06 1.92 -1.03
CA GLN A 46 22.62 0.52 -1.05
C GLN A 46 23.10 -0.19 -2.32
N GLY A 47 24.29 -0.78 -2.29
CA GLY A 47 24.95 -1.34 -3.48
C GLY A 47 24.17 -2.47 -4.16
N ASP A 48 23.43 -3.28 -3.42
CA ASP A 48 22.54 -4.33 -3.93
C ASP A 48 21.36 -3.73 -4.72
N ILE A 49 20.72 -2.71 -4.17
CA ILE A 49 19.62 -1.98 -4.81
C ILE A 49 20.13 -1.26 -6.08
N GLN A 50 21.29 -0.62 -6.02
CA GLN A 50 21.87 0.06 -7.17
C GLN A 50 22.25 -0.92 -8.29
N ARG A 51 22.69 -2.15 -7.99
CA ARG A 51 22.90 -3.20 -9.00
C ARG A 51 21.59 -3.62 -9.66
N ALA A 52 20.52 -3.82 -8.87
CA ALA A 52 19.20 -4.19 -9.39
C ALA A 52 18.59 -3.10 -10.29
N LEU A 53 18.79 -1.83 -9.96
CA LEU A 53 18.39 -0.70 -10.82
C LEU A 53 19.14 -0.71 -12.16
N ARG A 54 20.45 -0.90 -12.13
CA ARG A 54 21.28 -0.96 -13.37
C ARG A 54 20.98 -2.17 -14.24
N SER A 55 20.64 -3.32 -13.65
CA SER A 55 20.29 -4.52 -14.39
C SER A 55 18.86 -4.52 -14.95
N GLY A 56 18.03 -3.55 -14.57
CA GLY A 56 16.61 -3.50 -14.94
C GLY A 56 15.72 -4.50 -14.18
N GLN A 57 16.25 -5.16 -13.14
CA GLN A 57 15.44 -6.02 -12.27
C GLN A 57 14.57 -5.19 -11.29
N LEU A 58 15.05 -4.00 -10.93
CA LEU A 58 14.31 -3.01 -10.14
C LEU A 58 14.03 -1.78 -10.98
N HIS A 59 12.78 -1.35 -11.04
CA HIS A 59 12.39 -0.10 -11.67
C HIS A 59 11.84 0.86 -10.62
N TRP A 60 12.20 2.13 -10.74
CA TRP A 60 11.64 3.18 -9.91
C TRP A 60 10.69 4.05 -10.72
N VAL A 61 9.45 4.11 -10.27
CA VAL A 61 8.43 5.03 -10.79
C VAL A 61 8.18 6.09 -9.72
N GLN A 62 8.41 7.34 -10.09
CA GLN A 62 8.26 8.45 -9.16
C GLN A 62 6.79 8.89 -9.06
N ALA A 63 6.24 8.95 -7.83
CA ALA A 63 4.94 9.55 -7.58
C ALA A 63 4.86 10.15 -6.17
N ASN A 64 4.22 11.30 -6.06
CA ASN A 64 3.60 11.73 -4.81
C ASN A 64 2.21 11.10 -4.74
N LEU A 65 2.06 10.07 -3.91
CA LEU A 65 0.83 9.26 -3.86
C LEU A 65 -0.41 10.05 -3.42
N THR A 66 -0.25 11.16 -2.68
CA THR A 66 -1.34 12.04 -2.25
C THR A 66 -1.55 13.23 -3.16
N ASN A 67 -0.96 13.24 -4.35
CA ASN A 67 -1.25 14.16 -5.42
C ASN A 67 -1.79 13.35 -6.61
N TYR A 68 -3.07 13.52 -6.94
CA TYR A 68 -3.77 12.67 -7.90
C TYR A 68 -3.21 12.75 -9.31
N GLU A 69 -2.77 13.94 -9.74
CA GLU A 69 -2.12 14.10 -11.03
C GLU A 69 -0.79 13.31 -11.11
N SER A 70 0.06 13.46 -10.07
CA SER A 70 1.32 12.71 -9.97
C SER A 70 1.09 11.21 -9.92
N LEU A 71 0.08 10.76 -9.17
CA LEU A 71 -0.27 9.35 -9.07
C LEU A 71 -0.79 8.81 -10.41
N LYS A 72 -1.65 9.56 -11.10
CA LYS A 72 -2.21 9.18 -12.40
C LYS A 72 -1.12 9.00 -13.45
N ILE A 73 -0.22 9.97 -13.59
CA ILE A 73 0.91 9.90 -14.54
C ILE A 73 1.74 8.64 -14.27
N ALA A 74 2.04 8.36 -13.00
CA ALA A 74 2.83 7.19 -12.64
C ALA A 74 2.11 5.86 -12.92
N LEU A 75 0.79 5.79 -12.66
CA LEU A 75 -0.01 4.59 -12.94
C LEU A 75 -0.16 4.36 -14.44
N ASP A 76 -0.34 5.41 -15.23
CA ASP A 76 -0.39 5.31 -16.69
C ASP A 76 0.96 4.85 -17.28
N GLN A 77 2.08 5.36 -16.74
CA GLN A 77 3.41 4.85 -17.08
C GLN A 77 3.55 3.35 -16.80
N ILE A 78 3.10 2.89 -15.64
CA ILE A 78 3.12 1.47 -15.26
C ILE A 78 2.27 0.64 -16.24
N LYS A 79 1.05 1.09 -16.57
CA LYS A 79 0.15 0.39 -17.51
C LYS A 79 0.74 0.30 -18.92
N LEU A 80 1.53 1.26 -19.36
CA LEU A 80 2.22 1.24 -20.65
C LEU A 80 3.43 0.29 -20.67
N GLN A 81 4.08 0.07 -19.55
CA GLN A 81 5.31 -0.72 -19.45
C GLN A 81 5.09 -2.19 -19.11
N LEU A 82 3.95 -2.53 -18.49
CA LEU A 82 3.72 -3.86 -17.94
C LEU A 82 2.46 -4.51 -18.53
N ASP A 83 2.55 -5.80 -18.82
CA ASP A 83 1.41 -6.62 -19.22
C ASP A 83 0.65 -7.19 -17.99
N THR A 84 1.39 -7.46 -16.90
CA THR A 84 0.86 -8.11 -15.70
C THR A 84 1.60 -7.63 -14.45
N ILE A 85 0.88 -7.64 -13.32
CA ILE A 85 1.43 -7.47 -11.97
C ILE A 85 0.98 -8.67 -11.15
N ASP A 86 1.92 -9.52 -10.76
CA ASP A 86 1.63 -10.75 -10.02
C ASP A 86 1.22 -10.46 -8.57
N VAL A 87 1.92 -9.52 -7.93
CA VAL A 87 1.59 -9.08 -6.56
C VAL A 87 1.70 -7.56 -6.43
N LEU A 88 0.65 -6.95 -5.90
CA LEU A 88 0.64 -5.55 -5.47
C LEU A 88 0.79 -5.47 -3.95
N PHE A 89 1.82 -4.78 -3.47
CA PHE A 89 2.00 -4.45 -2.06
C PHE A 89 1.72 -2.96 -1.81
N ASN A 90 0.56 -2.65 -1.29
CA ASN A 90 0.22 -1.33 -0.78
C ASN A 90 0.85 -1.16 0.61
N ASN A 91 2.12 -0.75 0.64
CA ASN A 91 2.91 -0.66 1.86
C ASN A 91 3.19 0.79 2.30
N ALA A 92 3.08 1.77 1.38
CA ALA A 92 3.29 3.17 1.73
C ALA A 92 2.39 3.61 2.88
N GLY A 93 2.97 4.31 3.86
CA GLY A 93 2.24 4.79 5.02
C GLY A 93 3.15 5.14 6.19
N GLY A 94 2.52 5.42 7.30
CA GLY A 94 3.17 5.76 8.56
C GLY A 94 2.32 6.73 9.39
N SER A 95 2.64 6.89 10.67
CA SER A 95 1.96 7.85 11.53
C SER A 95 2.57 9.25 11.34
N ALA A 96 1.75 10.26 11.05
CA ALA A 96 2.16 11.65 11.01
C ALA A 96 2.41 12.21 12.43
N ALA A 97 3.11 13.34 12.51
CA ALA A 97 3.39 14.01 13.77
C ALA A 97 2.20 14.86 14.26
N GLU A 98 1.34 15.28 13.35
CA GLU A 98 0.20 16.19 13.55
C GLU A 98 -0.90 15.91 12.54
N LEU A 99 -2.10 16.44 12.79
CA LEU A 99 -3.21 16.39 11.86
C LEU A 99 -2.88 17.26 10.64
N ARG A 100 -3.04 16.69 9.46
CA ARG A 100 -2.82 17.36 8.18
C ARG A 100 -3.85 16.89 7.17
N TYR A 101 -4.11 17.74 6.20
CA TYR A 101 -4.97 17.43 5.06
C TYR A 101 -4.17 17.45 3.77
N SER A 102 -4.60 16.67 2.79
CA SER A 102 -4.06 16.65 1.44
C SER A 102 -4.56 17.83 0.61
N ASP A 103 -4.02 17.99 -0.59
CA ASP A 103 -4.49 19.00 -1.55
C ASP A 103 -5.95 18.75 -1.97
N GLN A 104 -6.44 17.52 -1.86
CA GLN A 104 -7.82 17.12 -2.12
C GLN A 104 -8.75 17.40 -0.92
N GLY A 105 -8.22 17.83 0.22
CA GLY A 105 -8.99 18.11 1.42
C GLY A 105 -9.26 16.91 2.33
N HIS A 106 -8.69 15.73 2.02
CA HIS A 106 -8.79 14.55 2.88
C HIS A 106 -7.76 14.55 4.01
N GLU A 107 -8.11 13.96 5.15
CA GLU A 107 -7.15 13.71 6.21
C GLU A 107 -5.99 12.84 5.67
N MET A 108 -4.76 13.20 5.94
CA MET A 108 -3.57 12.66 5.30
C MET A 108 -3.39 11.14 5.49
N HIS A 109 -3.78 10.57 6.65
CA HIS A 109 -3.72 9.11 6.83
C HIS A 109 -4.86 8.43 6.08
N PHE A 110 -6.06 9.00 6.08
CA PHE A 110 -7.19 8.49 5.31
C PHE A 110 -6.85 8.49 3.82
N GLU A 111 -6.32 9.59 3.29
CA GLU A 111 -5.86 9.68 1.90
C GLU A 111 -4.82 8.61 1.58
N LEU A 112 -3.66 8.67 2.25
CA LEU A 112 -2.50 7.85 1.89
C LEU A 112 -2.71 6.35 2.17
N GLN A 113 -3.48 6.01 3.22
CA GLN A 113 -3.51 4.65 3.74
C GLN A 113 -4.84 3.93 3.53
N THR A 114 -5.88 4.63 3.04
CA THR A 114 -7.19 4.03 2.76
C THR A 114 -7.62 4.28 1.31
N ILE A 115 -7.62 5.55 0.86
CA ILE A 115 -8.06 5.93 -0.49
C ILE A 115 -7.04 5.50 -1.55
N VAL A 116 -5.78 5.92 -1.41
CA VAL A 116 -4.71 5.64 -2.40
C VAL A 116 -4.52 4.15 -2.68
N PRO A 117 -4.49 3.24 -1.69
CA PRO A 117 -4.47 1.81 -1.96
C PRO A 117 -5.64 1.31 -2.80
N TYR A 118 -6.84 1.88 -2.63
CA TYR A 118 -8.00 1.55 -3.44
C TYR A 118 -7.85 2.06 -4.87
N ILE A 119 -7.43 3.32 -5.05
CA ILE A 119 -7.15 3.90 -6.38
C ILE A 119 -6.13 3.04 -7.14
N ILE A 120 -5.00 2.69 -6.51
CA ILE A 120 -3.95 1.88 -7.16
C ILE A 120 -4.50 0.49 -7.54
N TYR A 121 -5.29 -0.13 -6.67
CA TYR A 121 -5.94 -1.41 -6.95
C TYR A 121 -6.87 -1.31 -8.16
N MET A 122 -7.74 -0.31 -8.22
CA MET A 122 -8.68 -0.12 -9.33
C MET A 122 -7.96 0.19 -10.65
N GLU A 123 -7.00 1.07 -10.65
CA GLU A 123 -6.24 1.46 -11.84
C GLU A 123 -5.37 0.31 -12.42
N LEU A 124 -4.90 -0.58 -11.57
CA LEU A 124 -4.06 -1.71 -11.96
C LEU A 124 -4.81 -3.05 -11.98
N TYR A 125 -6.13 -3.03 -11.80
CA TYR A 125 -6.99 -4.21 -11.71
C TYR A 125 -6.75 -5.18 -12.87
N ASP A 126 -6.77 -4.70 -14.10
CA ASP A 126 -6.59 -5.53 -15.30
C ASP A 126 -5.20 -6.17 -15.39
N LEU A 127 -4.14 -5.48 -14.94
CA LEU A 127 -2.80 -6.04 -14.89
C LEU A 127 -2.70 -7.17 -13.86
N ILE A 128 -3.36 -6.98 -12.70
CA ILE A 128 -3.42 -7.99 -11.63
C ILE A 128 -4.26 -9.19 -12.10
N ARG A 129 -5.44 -8.95 -12.68
CA ARG A 129 -6.36 -9.99 -13.15
C ARG A 129 -5.74 -10.91 -14.20
N ARG A 130 -4.86 -10.38 -15.07
CA ARG A 130 -4.16 -11.14 -16.12
C ARG A 130 -2.94 -11.90 -15.61
N SER A 131 -2.54 -11.70 -14.37
CA SER A 131 -1.34 -12.31 -13.80
C SER A 131 -1.57 -13.74 -13.28
N THR A 132 -0.49 -14.37 -12.81
CA THR A 132 -0.54 -15.73 -12.26
C THR A 132 -0.94 -15.73 -10.78
N PHE A 133 -0.33 -14.85 -9.97
CA PHE A 133 -0.54 -14.83 -8.52
C PHE A 133 -1.80 -14.07 -8.11
N LYS A 134 -2.19 -13.03 -8.84
CA LYS A 134 -3.42 -12.25 -8.64
C LYS A 134 -3.62 -11.82 -7.18
N THR A 135 -2.57 -11.31 -6.55
CA THR A 135 -2.59 -11.04 -5.11
C THR A 135 -2.35 -9.56 -4.81
N VAL A 136 -3.16 -9.00 -3.93
CA VAL A 136 -3.00 -7.66 -3.36
C VAL A 136 -2.82 -7.78 -1.86
N VAL A 137 -1.74 -7.22 -1.34
CA VAL A 137 -1.44 -7.18 0.10
C VAL A 137 -1.45 -5.73 0.57
N ASN A 138 -2.41 -5.40 1.39
CA ASN A 138 -2.56 -4.10 2.02
C ASN A 138 -1.92 -4.10 3.40
N THR A 139 -0.87 -3.30 3.59
CA THR A 139 -0.18 -3.19 4.90
C THR A 139 -1.07 -2.46 5.88
N SER A 140 -1.52 -3.17 6.91
CA SER A 140 -2.40 -2.70 7.97
C SER A 140 -1.66 -2.61 9.31
N THR A 141 -2.39 -2.70 10.43
CA THR A 141 -1.84 -2.68 11.79
C THR A 141 -2.83 -3.25 12.79
N SER A 142 -2.33 -3.88 13.84
CA SER A 142 -3.15 -4.25 15.01
C SER A 142 -3.45 -3.07 15.95
N ALA A 143 -2.83 -1.90 15.76
CA ALA A 143 -3.08 -0.71 16.58
C ALA A 143 -4.55 -0.28 16.59
N PHE A 144 -5.31 -0.58 15.54
CA PHE A 144 -6.74 -0.27 15.49
C PHE A 144 -7.60 -1.12 16.45
N SER A 145 -7.06 -2.18 17.06
CA SER A 145 -7.77 -2.92 18.11
C SER A 145 -8.15 -2.04 19.31
N MET A 146 -7.41 -0.94 19.50
CA MET A 146 -7.66 0.06 20.55
C MET A 146 -8.71 1.11 20.16
N VAL A 147 -9.17 1.14 18.91
CA VAL A 147 -10.23 2.05 18.45
C VAL A 147 -11.55 1.62 19.12
N ARG A 148 -12.17 2.56 19.84
CA ARG A 148 -13.41 2.30 20.59
C ARG A 148 -14.67 2.60 19.81
N GLN A 149 -14.62 3.60 18.95
CA GLN A 149 -15.69 4.04 18.06
C GLN A 149 -15.15 4.24 16.66
N PHE A 150 -15.92 3.84 15.66
CA PHE A 150 -15.53 3.97 14.27
C PHE A 150 -16.77 4.12 13.39
N ASN A 151 -16.74 5.12 12.55
CA ASN A 151 -17.68 5.36 11.46
C ASN A 151 -16.98 6.21 10.39
N LEU A 152 -17.67 6.52 9.31
CA LEU A 152 -17.13 7.29 8.19
C LEU A 152 -16.75 8.73 8.60
N ASP A 153 -17.55 9.39 9.44
CA ASP A 153 -17.27 10.78 9.88
C ASP A 153 -15.97 10.86 10.69
N ILE A 154 -15.75 9.90 11.61
CA ILE A 154 -14.50 9.81 12.39
C ILE A 154 -13.30 9.57 11.49
N LEU A 155 -13.48 8.80 10.41
CA LEU A 155 -12.41 8.49 9.45
C LEU A 155 -12.04 9.70 8.60
N GLU A 156 -13.03 10.41 8.05
CA GLU A 156 -12.82 11.56 7.15
C GLU A 156 -12.45 12.84 7.89
N ARG A 157 -13.09 13.08 9.05
CA ARG A 157 -13.00 14.32 9.83
C ARG A 157 -12.73 14.05 11.30
N PRO A 158 -11.52 13.55 11.62
CA PRO A 158 -11.18 13.26 13.00
C PRO A 158 -11.18 14.54 13.84
N THR A 159 -11.91 14.52 14.96
CA THR A 159 -11.97 15.63 15.91
C THR A 159 -10.80 15.67 16.88
N GLU A 160 -10.11 14.52 17.04
CA GLU A 160 -8.97 14.39 17.93
C GLU A 160 -7.78 13.78 17.17
N PHE A 161 -6.59 14.30 17.47
CA PHE A 161 -5.35 13.74 16.96
C PHE A 161 -4.57 13.04 18.06
N LYS A 162 -4.50 11.72 17.99
CA LYS A 162 -3.64 10.87 18.83
C LYS A 162 -2.66 10.13 17.95
N LYS A 163 -1.36 10.42 18.12
CA LYS A 163 -0.29 9.71 17.37
C LYS A 163 -0.48 8.21 17.51
N LEU A 164 -0.38 7.49 16.40
CA LEU A 164 -0.51 6.03 16.30
C LEU A 164 -1.92 5.46 16.59
N PHE A 165 -2.68 6.05 17.52
CA PHE A 165 -3.96 5.52 18.02
C PHE A 165 -5.19 6.35 17.62
N GLY A 166 -4.99 7.41 16.85
CA GLY A 166 -6.04 8.26 16.28
C GLY A 166 -6.19 7.99 14.76
N PRO A 167 -6.11 9.04 13.93
CA PRO A 167 -6.32 8.95 12.47
C PRO A 167 -5.50 7.87 11.77
N TYR A 168 -4.27 7.60 12.23
CA TYR A 168 -3.47 6.49 11.73
C TYR A 168 -4.17 5.13 11.93
N ALA A 169 -4.68 4.86 13.13
CA ALA A 169 -5.31 3.58 13.43
C ALA A 169 -6.67 3.45 12.71
N THR A 170 -7.47 4.53 12.68
CA THR A 170 -8.77 4.52 12.00
C THR A 170 -8.61 4.36 10.50
N SER A 171 -7.61 4.99 9.86
CA SER A 171 -7.35 4.81 8.43
C SER A 171 -6.93 3.37 8.09
N LYS A 172 -6.12 2.74 8.92
CA LYS A 172 -5.74 1.32 8.71
C LYS A 172 -6.90 0.36 8.96
N LEU A 173 -7.83 0.69 9.85
CA LEU A 173 -9.09 -0.04 10.00
C LEU A 173 -9.96 0.12 8.74
N GLY A 174 -10.12 1.35 8.23
CA GLY A 174 -10.84 1.62 6.99
C GLY A 174 -10.27 0.84 5.80
N LEU A 175 -8.92 0.80 5.68
CA LEU A 175 -8.21 -0.02 4.69
C LEU A 175 -8.60 -1.50 4.81
N SER A 176 -8.58 -2.07 6.02
CA SER A 176 -8.87 -3.49 6.22
C SER A 176 -10.36 -3.81 5.99
N LEU A 177 -11.25 -2.88 6.30
CA LEU A 177 -12.69 -3.03 6.08
C LEU A 177 -13.03 -3.05 4.59
N TRP A 178 -12.56 -2.06 3.80
CA TRP A 178 -12.83 -2.11 2.36
C TRP A 178 -12.13 -3.28 1.67
N THR A 179 -10.93 -3.69 2.14
CA THR A 179 -10.24 -4.88 1.63
C THR A 179 -11.12 -6.13 1.77
N ARG A 180 -11.78 -6.28 2.92
CA ARG A 180 -12.71 -7.37 3.18
C ARG A 180 -13.94 -7.30 2.26
N GLU A 181 -14.57 -6.14 2.14
CA GLU A 181 -15.77 -6.00 1.34
C GLU A 181 -15.52 -6.16 -0.18
N ALA A 182 -14.42 -5.59 -0.69
CA ALA A 182 -14.06 -5.71 -2.10
C ALA A 182 -13.64 -7.15 -2.49
N ALA A 183 -13.30 -7.99 -1.53
CA ALA A 183 -12.79 -9.33 -1.77
C ALA A 183 -13.81 -10.25 -2.46
N GLU A 184 -15.11 -10.10 -2.19
CA GLU A 184 -16.13 -10.92 -2.80
C GLU A 184 -16.25 -10.64 -4.31
N ALA A 185 -16.25 -9.38 -4.71
CA ALA A 185 -16.25 -9.00 -6.13
C ALA A 185 -14.95 -9.44 -6.84
N ALA A 186 -13.80 -9.27 -6.18
CA ALA A 186 -12.49 -9.63 -6.71
C ALA A 186 -12.31 -11.16 -6.91
N LYS A 187 -13.04 -11.97 -6.14
CA LYS A 187 -13.00 -13.43 -6.19
C LYS A 187 -13.45 -14.00 -7.54
N SER A 188 -14.41 -13.36 -8.22
CA SER A 188 -14.87 -13.78 -9.54
C SER A 188 -13.75 -13.79 -10.59
N ASP A 189 -12.76 -12.89 -10.46
CA ASP A 189 -11.57 -12.82 -11.32
C ASP A 189 -10.35 -13.56 -10.72
N GLY A 190 -10.55 -14.24 -9.61
CA GLY A 190 -9.51 -14.99 -8.90
C GLY A 190 -8.51 -14.10 -8.16
N ILE A 191 -8.81 -12.81 -7.98
CA ILE A 191 -7.94 -11.87 -7.27
C ILE A 191 -8.11 -12.05 -5.76
N ARG A 192 -6.99 -12.21 -5.07
CA ARG A 192 -6.93 -12.34 -3.62
C ARG A 192 -6.51 -11.02 -2.97
N LEU A 193 -7.39 -10.48 -2.15
CA LEU A 193 -7.14 -9.26 -1.38
C LEU A 193 -6.86 -9.63 0.09
N LEU A 194 -5.76 -9.15 0.64
CA LEU A 194 -5.39 -9.41 2.04
C LEU A 194 -5.02 -8.10 2.73
N SER A 195 -5.37 -7.94 4.00
CA SER A 195 -4.80 -6.91 4.87
C SER A 195 -3.92 -7.56 5.94
N VAL A 196 -2.72 -7.02 6.15
CA VAL A 196 -1.67 -7.66 6.95
C VAL A 196 -1.06 -6.68 7.93
N ASP A 197 -1.04 -7.05 9.20
CA ASP A 197 -0.24 -6.37 10.21
C ASP A 197 1.21 -6.88 10.15
N PRO A 198 2.18 -6.03 9.75
CA PRO A 198 3.59 -6.39 9.75
C PRO A 198 4.19 -6.45 11.16
N GLY A 199 3.40 -6.18 12.21
CA GLY A 199 3.85 -6.03 13.59
C GLY A 199 4.58 -4.73 13.86
N GLY A 200 4.97 -4.52 15.10
CA GLY A 200 5.86 -3.42 15.46
C GLY A 200 7.27 -3.68 14.91
N ASN A 201 7.78 -2.76 14.10
CA ASN A 201 9.11 -2.85 13.51
C ASN A 201 9.92 -1.61 13.84
N ASN A 202 11.23 -1.77 14.04
CA ASN A 202 12.14 -0.65 14.24
C ASN A 202 12.43 0.06 12.92
N THR A 203 11.51 0.94 12.52
CA THR A 203 11.61 1.74 11.29
C THR A 203 12.09 3.17 11.57
N LEU A 204 12.74 3.42 12.71
CA LEU A 204 13.23 4.74 13.09
C LEU A 204 14.28 5.23 12.11
N ARG A 205 14.01 6.36 11.47
CA ARG A 205 14.96 7.10 10.62
C ARG A 205 15.59 8.22 11.45
N GLY A 206 16.91 8.30 11.45
CA GLY A 206 17.70 9.12 12.38
C GLY A 206 17.36 10.61 12.49
N SER A 207 16.78 11.27 11.48
CA SER A 207 16.60 12.73 11.50
C SER A 207 15.19 13.25 11.24
N LYS A 208 14.21 12.40 10.94
CA LYS A 208 12.84 12.88 10.62
C LYS A 208 11.95 12.91 11.85
N LYS A 209 11.16 14.01 11.99
CA LYS A 209 10.06 14.10 12.96
C LYS A 209 9.12 12.90 12.74
N SER A 210 9.13 11.93 13.64
CA SER A 210 8.28 10.75 13.55
C SER A 210 6.94 11.03 14.24
N GLY A 211 5.84 10.55 13.67
CA GLY A 211 4.51 10.55 14.30
C GLY A 211 4.41 9.59 15.50
N LEU A 212 5.51 9.12 16.03
CA LEU A 212 5.53 8.22 17.19
C LEU A 212 5.62 9.04 18.49
N PRO A 213 4.90 8.62 19.55
CA PRO A 213 5.08 9.16 20.88
C PRO A 213 6.56 9.05 21.33
N PHE A 214 7.07 10.07 22.03
CA PHE A 214 8.50 10.12 22.40
C PHE A 214 8.94 8.94 23.28
N TYR A 215 8.05 8.42 24.13
CA TYR A 215 8.30 7.29 25.01
C TYR A 215 8.35 5.93 24.30
N ILE A 216 7.80 5.85 23.09
CA ILE A 216 7.84 4.60 22.29
C ILE A 216 9.20 4.45 21.58
N LYS A 217 9.89 5.54 21.25
CA LYS A 217 11.15 5.48 20.50
C LYS A 217 12.25 4.64 21.16
N PRO A 218 12.57 4.80 22.48
CA PRO A 218 13.55 3.94 23.14
C PRO A 218 13.11 2.48 23.18
N VAL A 219 11.81 2.23 23.42
CA VAL A 219 11.24 0.88 23.43
C VAL A 219 11.38 0.22 22.06
N MET A 220 11.09 0.96 20.97
CA MET A 220 11.26 0.45 19.61
C MET A 220 12.72 0.08 19.30
N LYS A 221 13.66 0.91 19.73
CA LYS A 221 15.08 0.65 19.48
C LYS A 221 15.59 -0.61 20.16
N LEU A 222 15.06 -0.94 21.34
CA LEU A 222 15.52 -2.07 22.16
C LEU A 222 14.74 -3.37 21.91
N PHE A 223 13.43 -3.26 21.63
CA PHE A 223 12.53 -4.42 21.69
C PHE A 223 11.80 -4.72 20.37
N PHE A 224 11.80 -3.79 19.41
CA PHE A 224 11.12 -4.04 18.14
C PHE A 224 12.07 -4.75 17.16
N PRO A 225 11.60 -5.79 16.48
CA PRO A 225 12.38 -6.47 15.47
C PRO A 225 12.75 -5.55 14.31
N PRO A 226 13.77 -5.91 13.52
CA PRO A 226 14.15 -5.15 12.34
C PRO A 226 13.04 -5.16 11.28
N PRO A 227 13.04 -4.20 10.34
CA PRO A 227 12.06 -4.13 9.25
C PRO A 227 11.94 -5.40 8.40
N SER A 228 12.99 -6.21 8.32
CA SER A 228 12.98 -7.51 7.64
C SER A 228 11.96 -8.49 8.24
N HIS A 229 11.65 -8.39 9.54
CA HIS A 229 10.60 -9.20 10.16
C HIS A 229 9.23 -8.84 9.58
N GLY A 230 8.89 -7.54 9.50
CA GLY A 230 7.64 -7.10 8.90
C GLY A 230 7.55 -7.44 7.40
N ALA A 231 8.66 -7.30 6.68
CA ALA A 231 8.77 -7.71 5.28
C ALA A 231 8.46 -9.20 5.10
N SER A 232 9.00 -10.06 6.00
CA SER A 232 8.74 -11.51 5.95
C SER A 232 7.26 -11.86 6.21
N LEU A 233 6.54 -11.07 7.01
CA LEU A 233 5.10 -11.27 7.23
C LEU A 233 4.28 -10.90 6.00
N LEU A 234 4.59 -9.76 5.34
CA LEU A 234 3.95 -9.39 4.06
C LEU A 234 4.25 -10.41 2.96
N TYR A 235 5.51 -10.84 2.86
CA TYR A 235 5.94 -11.87 1.92
C TYR A 235 5.17 -13.19 2.13
N ARG A 236 5.13 -13.69 3.36
CA ARG A 236 4.40 -14.93 3.69
C ARG A 236 2.91 -14.83 3.37
N ALA A 237 2.28 -13.69 3.63
CA ALA A 237 0.88 -13.49 3.30
C ALA A 237 0.62 -13.60 1.79
N ALA A 238 1.55 -13.10 0.96
CA ALA A 238 1.45 -13.20 -0.50
C ALA A 238 1.69 -14.62 -1.03
N PHE A 239 2.69 -15.34 -0.49
CA PHE A 239 3.27 -16.53 -1.12
C PHE A 239 3.17 -17.82 -0.31
N SER A 240 2.67 -17.79 0.95
CA SER A 240 2.59 -19.01 1.74
C SER A 240 1.57 -20.00 1.17
N GLN A 241 1.88 -21.29 1.34
CA GLN A 241 0.97 -22.39 0.98
C GLN A 241 -0.32 -22.43 1.82
N THR A 242 -0.36 -21.75 2.98
CA THR A 242 -1.59 -21.50 3.72
C THR A 242 -2.41 -20.49 2.94
N ASN A 243 -3.28 -21.00 2.09
CA ASN A 243 -4.11 -20.21 1.19
C ASN A 243 -5.18 -19.48 2.01
N HIS A 244 -4.80 -18.34 2.62
CA HIS A 244 -5.75 -17.51 3.35
C HIS A 244 -6.84 -17.02 2.39
N GLU A 245 -8.09 -17.09 2.84
CA GLU A 245 -9.23 -16.59 2.06
C GLU A 245 -9.07 -15.09 1.76
N SER A 246 -9.55 -14.70 0.57
CA SER A 246 -9.62 -13.29 0.18
C SER A 246 -10.45 -12.50 1.21
N GLY A 247 -10.05 -11.27 1.50
CA GLY A 247 -10.71 -10.43 2.50
C GLY A 247 -10.19 -10.62 3.93
N THR A 248 -9.26 -11.56 4.16
CA THR A 248 -8.77 -11.87 5.51
C THR A 248 -7.81 -10.77 6.02
N PHE A 249 -7.97 -10.41 7.29
CA PHE A 249 -6.98 -9.65 8.05
C PHE A 249 -6.05 -10.60 8.81
N LEU A 250 -4.74 -10.41 8.65
CA LEU A 250 -3.72 -11.27 9.22
C LEU A 250 -2.87 -10.54 10.27
N ILE A 251 -2.74 -11.12 11.47
CA ILE A 251 -1.75 -10.74 12.49
C ILE A 251 -0.81 -11.93 12.69
N LYS A 252 0.51 -11.71 12.52
CA LYS A 252 1.51 -12.78 12.60
C LYS A 252 1.16 -14.00 11.73
N ASN A 253 0.67 -13.72 10.53
CA ASN A 253 0.19 -14.71 9.56
C ASN A 253 -0.96 -15.61 10.04
N LYS A 254 -1.76 -15.14 11.01
CA LYS A 254 -2.97 -15.81 11.50
C LYS A 254 -4.20 -14.97 11.19
N PRO A 255 -5.28 -15.57 10.66
CA PRO A 255 -6.56 -14.90 10.48
C PRO A 255 -7.05 -14.27 11.78
N THR A 256 -7.46 -13.02 11.71
CA THR A 256 -7.93 -12.27 12.88
C THR A 256 -9.20 -11.52 12.51
N GLU A 257 -10.18 -11.55 13.39
CA GLU A 257 -11.45 -10.88 13.20
C GLU A 257 -11.30 -9.36 13.20
N LEU A 258 -11.94 -8.70 12.24
CA LEU A 258 -12.07 -7.24 12.21
C LEU A 258 -13.26 -6.81 13.08
N ARG A 259 -13.08 -5.72 13.81
CA ARG A 259 -14.17 -5.01 14.48
C ARG A 259 -14.85 -4.06 13.48
N PHE A 260 -16.06 -3.63 13.79
CA PHE A 260 -16.83 -2.68 12.97
C PHE A 260 -17.06 -3.14 11.53
N LYS A 261 -17.26 -4.45 11.33
CA LYS A 261 -17.47 -5.03 9.99
C LYS A 261 -18.68 -4.42 9.28
N GLU A 262 -19.71 -4.01 10.03
CA GLU A 262 -20.91 -3.34 9.54
C GLU A 262 -20.61 -2.00 8.85
N GLN A 263 -19.45 -1.39 9.13
CA GLN A 263 -19.01 -0.16 8.45
C GLN A 263 -18.34 -0.45 7.09
N GLY A 264 -17.94 -1.69 6.83
CA GLY A 264 -17.22 -2.09 5.61
C GLY A 264 -17.89 -1.62 4.31
N PRO A 265 -19.19 -1.91 4.08
CA PRO A 265 -19.89 -1.48 2.88
C PRO A 265 -19.90 0.04 2.68
N PHE A 266 -20.03 0.82 3.77
CA PHE A 266 -20.01 2.28 3.70
C PHE A 266 -18.62 2.80 3.33
N ILE A 267 -17.57 2.21 3.90
CA ILE A 267 -16.19 2.59 3.58
C ILE A 267 -15.85 2.23 2.13
N LEU A 268 -16.21 1.03 1.66
CA LEU A 268 -15.99 0.62 0.26
C LEU A 268 -16.71 1.56 -0.70
N LYS A 269 -17.99 1.86 -0.44
CA LYS A 269 -18.77 2.81 -1.23
C LYS A 269 -18.09 4.18 -1.30
N ARG A 270 -17.63 4.70 -0.15
CA ARG A 270 -17.02 6.02 -0.08
C ARG A 270 -15.68 6.10 -0.84
N VAL A 271 -14.79 5.12 -0.68
CA VAL A 271 -13.53 5.12 -1.44
C VAL A 271 -13.75 4.94 -2.94
N HIS A 272 -14.82 4.25 -3.33
CA HIS A 272 -15.22 4.13 -4.72
C HIS A 272 -15.76 5.46 -5.28
N GLU A 273 -16.61 6.17 -4.54
CA GLU A 273 -17.08 7.51 -4.89
C GLU A 273 -15.91 8.50 -5.07
N ILE A 274 -14.93 8.48 -4.15
CA ILE A 274 -13.72 9.31 -4.27
C ILE A 274 -12.93 8.95 -5.53
N TYR A 275 -12.76 7.67 -5.81
CA TYR A 275 -12.09 7.19 -7.01
C TYR A 275 -12.79 7.72 -8.29
N GLU A 276 -14.13 7.57 -8.39
CA GLU A 276 -14.86 7.99 -9.57
C GLU A 276 -14.97 9.51 -9.71
N GLN A 277 -15.32 10.20 -8.63
CA GLN A 277 -15.68 11.61 -8.69
C GLN A 277 -14.49 12.57 -8.52
N GLU A 278 -13.46 12.15 -7.81
CA GLU A 278 -12.31 13.00 -7.51
C GLU A 278 -11.07 12.57 -8.30
N PHE A 279 -10.69 11.28 -8.27
CA PHE A 279 -9.48 10.83 -8.96
C PHE A 279 -9.66 10.77 -10.48
N LEU A 280 -10.72 10.15 -11.00
CA LEU A 280 -10.94 10.06 -12.44
C LEU A 280 -11.31 11.41 -13.06
N CYS A 281 -12.03 12.28 -12.32
CA CYS A 281 -12.43 13.62 -12.80
C CYS A 281 -11.35 14.68 -12.64
N SER A 282 -10.28 14.44 -11.87
CA SER A 282 -9.18 15.41 -11.69
C SER A 282 -8.32 15.62 -12.95
N ILE A 283 -8.65 14.93 -14.03
CA ILE A 283 -7.92 15.03 -15.30
C ILE A 283 -8.60 16.08 -16.16
N PRO A 284 -7.89 17.16 -16.61
CA PRO A 284 -8.41 18.02 -17.66
C PRO A 284 -8.72 17.17 -18.89
N ALA A 285 -9.97 17.18 -19.35
CA ALA A 285 -10.33 16.63 -20.65
C ALA A 285 -9.53 17.40 -21.72
N GLY A 286 -8.42 16.80 -22.23
CA GLY A 286 -7.77 17.37 -23.40
C GLY A 286 -6.29 17.56 -23.36
N SER A 287 -5.55 16.49 -23.63
CA SER A 287 -4.30 16.58 -24.40
C SER A 287 -4.31 15.58 -25.58
N GLY A 288 -5.48 15.37 -26.14
CA GLY A 288 -5.67 14.64 -27.39
C GLY A 288 -5.92 15.62 -28.53
N ASN A 289 -4.97 15.75 -29.46
CA ASN A 289 -5.04 16.45 -30.74
C ASN A 289 -4.77 17.98 -30.74
N GLN A 290 -3.51 18.37 -30.69
CA GLN A 290 -3.07 19.39 -31.65
C GLN A 290 -2.65 18.66 -32.92
N LYS A 291 -3.57 18.58 -33.89
CA LYS A 291 -3.23 18.36 -35.28
C LYS A 291 -2.52 19.63 -35.75
N SER A 292 -1.28 19.45 -36.18
CA SER A 292 -0.56 20.41 -37.04
C SER A 292 -1.39 20.71 -38.28
N GLU A 293 -1.71 21.98 -38.49
CA GLU A 293 -1.82 22.58 -39.83
C GLU A 293 -0.45 23.10 -40.25
#